data_11f50e2743372d103e468dfc4c213fdf
#
_entry.id   11f50e2743372d103e468dfc4c213fdf
#
_cell.length_a   1.000
_cell.length_b   1.000
_cell.length_c   1.000
_cell.angle_alpha   90.00
_cell.angle_beta   90.00
_cell.angle_gamma   90.00
#
_symmetry.space_group_name_H-M   'P 1'
#
loop_
_entity.id
_entity.type
_entity.pdbx_description
1 polymer ?
#
loop_
_entity_poly.entity_id
_entity_poly.type
_entity_poly.pdbx_seq_one_letter_code
_entity_poly.pdbx_strand_id
1 'polypeptide(L)'
;LDSLGKTRFIAVWDQADTMRPNNRFGFGTIKFHQELLKDTLFATAGEPHGTHMTSIAAGSDWKTGYQGVAPEVFIAGVKYSNVRLDVKNGIKWLFSLADSLKLPCVINLSLGDSEGPHDGTSELDMYIDSVVGPGRIVVGAVGNDFAIGTHSLFTLKIGDSTGTIAGSKIHESNSDTIYYSGLDIWGEPQKPIICNLKVFNKIDSSLSFITSLNTSRSTTKNGVYLYKDSAGKYDTVEYKYTIEKANPRINKPHITILYQ
;
A
#
# COMPACT_ATOMS: atom_id res chain seq x y z
N LEU A 1 6.40 -16.82 22.88
CA LEU A 1 6.30 -18.18 23.44
C LEU A 1 5.12 -18.22 24.41
N ASP A 2 4.55 -19.40 24.68
CA ASP A 2 3.59 -19.61 25.76
C ASP A 2 4.30 -19.69 27.13
N SER A 3 3.54 -19.87 28.20
CA SER A 3 4.08 -20.02 29.57
C SER A 3 4.99 -21.25 29.75
N LEU A 4 4.93 -22.21 28.81
CA LEU A 4 5.78 -23.40 28.79
C LEU A 4 6.99 -23.25 27.85
N GLY A 5 7.22 -22.08 27.28
CA GLY A 5 8.32 -21.81 26.36
C GLY A 5 8.10 -22.35 24.95
N LYS A 6 6.86 -22.73 24.57
CA LYS A 6 6.53 -23.23 23.23
C LYS A 6 6.09 -22.09 22.33
N THR A 7 6.38 -22.18 21.02
CA THR A 7 5.90 -21.19 20.07
C THR A 7 4.37 -21.22 19.93
N ARG A 8 3.76 -20.04 19.87
CA ARG A 8 2.33 -19.87 19.58
C ARG A 8 2.05 -19.65 18.10
N PHE A 9 3.08 -19.61 17.25
CA PHE A 9 2.90 -19.60 15.81
C PHE A 9 2.33 -20.94 15.34
N ILE A 10 1.12 -20.89 14.76
CA ILE A 10 0.43 -22.07 14.21
C ILE A 10 0.69 -22.24 12.73
N ALA A 11 0.91 -21.14 12.00
CA ALA A 11 1.25 -21.15 10.58
C ALA A 11 1.91 -19.84 10.16
N VAL A 12 2.74 -19.89 9.13
CA VAL A 12 3.32 -18.71 8.46
C VAL A 12 3.29 -18.93 6.95
N TRP A 13 2.84 -17.93 6.23
CA TRP A 13 2.91 -17.87 4.77
C TRP A 13 3.96 -16.85 4.32
N ASP A 14 5.04 -17.29 3.73
CA ASP A 14 5.99 -16.43 3.01
C ASP A 14 5.55 -16.30 1.55
N GLN A 15 4.93 -15.19 1.19
CA GLN A 15 4.44 -14.91 -0.16
C GLN A 15 5.57 -14.57 -1.14
N ALA A 16 6.74 -14.19 -0.66
CA ALA A 16 7.91 -13.89 -1.47
C ALA A 16 8.75 -15.14 -1.81
N ASP A 17 8.48 -16.27 -1.18
CA ASP A 17 9.17 -17.53 -1.50
C ASP A 17 8.63 -18.10 -2.81
N THR A 18 9.42 -17.97 -3.88
CA THR A 18 9.05 -18.45 -5.22
C THR A 18 9.49 -19.89 -5.50
N MET A 19 10.26 -20.49 -4.61
CA MET A 19 10.95 -21.76 -4.90
C MET A 19 10.03 -22.99 -4.91
N ARG A 20 9.00 -23.02 -4.07
CA ARG A 20 8.13 -24.21 -3.92
C ARG A 20 6.72 -23.83 -3.48
N PRO A 21 5.86 -23.31 -4.37
CA PRO A 21 4.47 -23.09 -4.01
C PRO A 21 3.80 -24.40 -3.55
N ASN A 22 3.28 -24.41 -2.33
CA ASN A 22 2.65 -25.61 -1.74
C ASN A 22 1.18 -25.36 -1.34
N ASN A 23 0.57 -24.37 -1.96
CA ASN A 23 -0.76 -23.91 -1.56
C ASN A 23 -1.66 -23.58 -2.76
N ARG A 24 -2.96 -23.43 -2.50
CA ARG A 24 -3.99 -23.19 -3.53
C ARG A 24 -3.88 -21.82 -4.25
N PHE A 25 -3.05 -20.92 -3.77
CA PHE A 25 -2.86 -19.59 -4.39
C PHE A 25 -1.82 -19.63 -5.52
N GLY A 26 -1.02 -20.71 -5.60
CA GLY A 26 -0.04 -20.92 -6.66
C GLY A 26 1.27 -20.13 -6.50
N PHE A 27 1.46 -19.46 -5.35
CA PHE A 27 2.68 -18.73 -5.05
C PHE A 27 2.98 -18.75 -3.54
N GLY A 28 4.22 -18.47 -3.19
CA GLY A 28 4.67 -18.49 -1.80
C GLY A 28 4.65 -19.86 -1.16
N THR A 29 5.23 -19.98 0.01
CA THR A 29 5.30 -21.20 0.78
C THR A 29 4.61 -21.03 2.13
N ILE A 30 3.74 -21.98 2.49
CA ILE A 30 3.08 -22.05 3.81
C ILE A 30 3.75 -23.14 4.63
N LYS A 31 4.13 -22.81 5.88
CA LYS A 31 4.56 -23.79 6.88
C LYS A 31 3.66 -23.72 8.10
N PHE A 32 3.29 -24.88 8.58
CA PHE A 32 2.52 -25.07 9.79
C PHE A 32 3.41 -25.35 11.00
N HIS A 33 2.84 -25.29 12.18
CA HIS A 33 3.54 -25.37 13.47
C HIS A 33 4.69 -26.40 13.51
N GLN A 34 4.44 -27.64 13.09
CA GLN A 34 5.45 -28.72 13.14
C GLN A 34 6.63 -28.49 12.19
N GLU A 35 6.41 -27.81 11.08
CA GLU A 35 7.46 -27.45 10.12
C GLU A 35 8.23 -26.23 10.60
N LEU A 36 7.55 -25.27 11.24
CA LEU A 36 8.18 -24.09 11.84
C LEU A 36 9.12 -24.43 13.00
N LEU A 37 8.80 -25.49 13.77
CA LEU A 37 9.70 -25.99 14.82
C LEU A 37 11.03 -26.54 14.26
N LYS A 38 11.03 -27.01 13.01
CA LYS A 38 12.23 -27.54 12.33
C LYS A 38 12.99 -26.51 11.53
N ASP A 39 12.34 -25.40 11.17
CA ASP A 39 12.91 -24.32 10.35
C ASP A 39 12.61 -22.97 11.01
N THR A 40 13.42 -22.62 11.98
CA THR A 40 13.29 -21.38 12.76
C THR A 40 13.68 -20.11 11.99
N LEU A 41 14.28 -20.27 10.81
CA LEU A 41 14.65 -19.16 9.93
C LEU A 41 13.65 -18.91 8.79
N PHE A 42 12.57 -19.70 8.73
CA PHE A 42 11.55 -19.53 7.72
C PHE A 42 10.88 -18.16 7.83
N ALA A 43 10.72 -17.51 6.68
CA ALA A 43 10.12 -16.19 6.55
C ALA A 43 10.82 -15.08 7.37
N THR A 44 12.12 -15.26 7.67
CA THR A 44 12.92 -14.18 8.27
C THR A 44 12.89 -12.96 7.34
N ALA A 45 12.50 -11.82 7.89
CA ALA A 45 12.50 -10.55 7.17
C ALA A 45 13.86 -9.87 7.38
N GLY A 46 14.34 -9.15 6.38
CA GLY A 46 15.44 -8.19 6.55
C GLY A 46 15.05 -7.05 7.50
N GLU A 47 13.76 -6.68 7.51
CA GLU A 47 13.20 -5.62 8.35
C GLU A 47 12.46 -6.21 9.57
N PRO A 48 12.75 -5.75 10.80
CA PRO A 48 12.16 -6.28 12.03
C PRO A 48 10.72 -5.77 12.29
N HIS A 49 10.14 -4.96 11.42
CA HIS A 49 8.84 -4.29 11.62
C HIS A 49 7.71 -5.28 11.97
N GLY A 50 7.56 -6.37 11.20
CA GLY A 50 6.53 -7.38 11.47
C GLY A 50 6.71 -8.07 12.81
N THR A 51 7.96 -8.34 13.22
CA THR A 51 8.29 -8.89 14.54
C THR A 51 7.92 -7.93 15.65
N HIS A 52 8.22 -6.64 15.49
CA HIS A 52 7.87 -5.59 16.44
C HIS A 52 6.34 -5.47 16.59
N MET A 53 5.60 -5.38 15.49
CA MET A 53 4.14 -5.29 15.52
C MET A 53 3.50 -6.53 16.18
N THR A 54 3.99 -7.71 15.85
CA THR A 54 3.53 -8.96 16.47
C THR A 54 3.82 -9.00 17.97
N SER A 55 4.97 -8.47 18.40
CA SER A 55 5.34 -8.42 19.82
C SER A 55 4.40 -7.48 20.60
N ILE A 56 4.04 -6.32 20.05
CA ILE A 56 3.10 -5.40 20.69
C ILE A 56 1.70 -6.02 20.77
N ALA A 57 1.24 -6.67 19.71
CA ALA A 57 -0.09 -7.28 19.66
C ALA A 57 -0.20 -8.52 20.54
N ALA A 58 0.78 -9.41 20.48
CA ALA A 58 0.68 -10.76 21.00
C ALA A 58 1.97 -11.30 21.66
N GLY A 59 2.95 -10.45 21.95
CA GLY A 59 4.18 -10.89 22.63
C GLY A 59 3.90 -11.49 24.00
N SER A 60 4.78 -12.37 24.45
CA SER A 60 4.77 -12.88 25.83
C SER A 60 6.17 -13.22 26.26
N ASP A 61 6.69 -12.48 27.21
CA ASP A 61 7.91 -12.80 27.93
C ASP A 61 7.60 -12.96 29.42
N TRP A 62 7.36 -14.19 29.78
CA TRP A 62 7.00 -14.57 31.15
C TRP A 62 8.15 -14.37 32.15
N LYS A 63 9.39 -14.18 31.66
CA LYS A 63 10.56 -13.97 32.52
C LYS A 63 10.70 -12.51 32.90
N THR A 64 10.52 -11.59 31.95
CA THR A 64 10.70 -10.15 32.18
C THR A 64 9.37 -9.44 32.48
N GLY A 65 8.23 -10.10 32.28
CA GLY A 65 6.90 -9.52 32.44
C GLY A 65 6.47 -8.62 31.29
N TYR A 66 7.26 -8.48 30.23
CA TYR A 66 6.82 -7.75 29.02
C TYR A 66 5.86 -8.60 28.21
N GLN A 67 4.65 -8.09 28.02
CA GLN A 67 3.58 -8.77 27.29
C GLN A 67 2.91 -7.84 26.28
N GLY A 68 2.45 -8.40 25.18
CA GLY A 68 1.54 -7.75 24.24
C GLY A 68 0.12 -7.71 24.79
N VAL A 69 -0.77 -7.09 24.03
CA VAL A 69 -2.18 -6.92 24.44
C VAL A 69 -2.91 -8.26 24.58
N ALA A 70 -2.54 -9.26 23.78
CA ALA A 70 -3.14 -10.60 23.75
C ALA A 70 -2.06 -11.70 23.87
N PRO A 71 -1.46 -11.91 25.06
CA PRO A 71 -0.28 -12.74 25.22
C PRO A 71 -0.53 -14.25 25.10
N GLU A 72 -1.76 -14.70 25.03
CA GLU A 72 -2.13 -16.12 24.95
C GLU A 72 -2.74 -16.56 23.62
N VAL A 73 -2.90 -15.65 22.65
CA VAL A 73 -3.49 -15.97 21.35
C VAL A 73 -2.60 -16.88 20.50
N PHE A 74 -3.18 -17.68 19.63
CA PHE A 74 -2.47 -18.27 18.51
C PHE A 74 -2.07 -17.21 17.51
N ILE A 75 -0.91 -17.36 16.89
CA ILE A 75 -0.37 -16.41 15.93
C ILE A 75 -0.26 -17.09 14.57
N ALA A 76 -0.80 -16.45 13.53
CA ALA A 76 -0.53 -16.80 12.14
C ALA A 76 0.08 -15.58 11.44
N GLY A 77 1.14 -15.77 10.68
CA GLY A 77 1.87 -14.68 10.03
C GLY A 77 1.78 -14.76 8.51
N VAL A 78 1.75 -13.59 7.87
CA VAL A 78 1.95 -13.46 6.42
C VAL A 78 3.09 -12.49 6.18
N LYS A 79 4.16 -12.98 5.57
CA LYS A 79 5.21 -12.14 5.01
C LYS A 79 4.80 -11.83 3.57
N TYR A 80 4.26 -10.63 3.35
CA TYR A 80 3.75 -10.24 2.04
C TYR A 80 4.86 -9.77 1.10
N SER A 81 4.59 -9.78 -0.21
CA SER A 81 5.57 -9.52 -1.27
C SER A 81 5.53 -8.07 -1.80
N ASN A 82 4.93 -7.13 -1.08
CA ASN A 82 4.72 -5.72 -1.49
C ASN A 82 3.76 -5.52 -2.68
N VAL A 83 2.88 -6.47 -2.96
CA VAL A 83 1.84 -6.36 -3.98
C VAL A 83 0.46 -6.33 -3.31
N ARG A 84 -0.42 -5.40 -3.70
CA ARG A 84 -1.78 -5.28 -3.10
C ARG A 84 -2.62 -6.55 -3.21
N LEU A 85 -2.48 -7.30 -4.31
CA LEU A 85 -3.17 -8.58 -4.49
C LEU A 85 -2.76 -9.60 -3.43
N ASP A 86 -1.50 -9.55 -2.99
CA ASP A 86 -0.96 -10.46 -1.99
C ASP A 86 -1.50 -10.15 -0.60
N VAL A 87 -1.79 -8.89 -0.28
CA VAL A 87 -2.49 -8.51 0.95
C VAL A 87 -3.90 -9.12 0.97
N LYS A 88 -4.66 -8.98 -0.11
CA LYS A 88 -5.99 -9.59 -0.26
C LYS A 88 -5.95 -11.11 -0.09
N ASN A 89 -4.99 -11.77 -0.71
CA ASN A 89 -4.80 -13.22 -0.60
C ASN A 89 -4.38 -13.61 0.82
N GLY A 90 -3.55 -12.81 1.50
CA GLY A 90 -3.18 -12.99 2.89
C GLY A 90 -4.38 -12.97 3.83
N ILE A 91 -5.25 -11.97 3.70
CA ILE A 91 -6.50 -11.86 4.45
C ILE A 91 -7.38 -13.09 4.21
N LYS A 92 -7.56 -13.47 2.95
CA LYS A 92 -8.35 -14.65 2.57
C LYS A 92 -7.81 -15.94 3.20
N TRP A 93 -6.50 -16.11 3.21
CA TRP A 93 -5.87 -17.26 3.81
C TRP A 93 -6.04 -17.28 5.32
N LEU A 94 -5.79 -16.16 6.02
CA LEU A 94 -5.91 -16.08 7.48
C LEU A 94 -7.33 -16.38 7.96
N PHE A 95 -8.35 -15.82 7.33
CA PHE A 95 -9.74 -16.14 7.67
C PHE A 95 -10.09 -17.61 7.36
N SER A 96 -9.60 -18.14 6.23
CA SER A 96 -9.81 -19.56 5.92
C SER A 96 -9.14 -20.50 6.93
N LEU A 97 -7.96 -20.13 7.44
CA LEU A 97 -7.27 -20.87 8.49
C LEU A 97 -8.08 -20.82 9.80
N ALA A 98 -8.52 -19.65 10.21
CA ALA A 98 -9.32 -19.46 11.41
C ALA A 98 -10.65 -20.23 11.34
N ASP A 99 -11.34 -20.21 10.20
CA ASP A 99 -12.55 -20.99 9.95
C ASP A 99 -12.32 -22.48 10.11
N SER A 100 -11.20 -23.00 9.57
CA SER A 100 -10.82 -24.42 9.69
C SER A 100 -10.58 -24.84 11.14
N LEU A 101 -10.14 -23.91 11.96
CA LEU A 101 -9.90 -24.09 13.39
C LEU A 101 -11.13 -23.76 14.25
N LYS A 102 -12.19 -23.20 13.66
CA LYS A 102 -13.39 -22.71 14.35
C LYS A 102 -13.07 -21.65 15.41
N LEU A 103 -12.12 -20.76 15.12
CA LEU A 103 -11.66 -19.71 16.01
C LEU A 103 -11.99 -18.33 15.43
N PRO A 104 -12.26 -17.32 16.27
CA PRO A 104 -12.29 -15.93 15.82
C PRO A 104 -10.89 -15.48 15.39
N CYS A 105 -10.85 -14.50 14.48
CA CYS A 105 -9.61 -13.97 13.93
C CYS A 105 -9.60 -12.45 13.92
N VAL A 106 -8.51 -11.87 14.41
CA VAL A 106 -8.19 -10.46 14.27
C VAL A 106 -6.94 -10.36 13.41
N ILE A 107 -7.04 -9.67 12.27
CA ILE A 107 -5.93 -9.43 11.36
C ILE A 107 -5.42 -8.01 11.58
N ASN A 108 -4.13 -7.87 11.88
CA ASN A 108 -3.45 -6.58 11.95
C ASN A 108 -2.75 -6.27 10.63
N LEU A 109 -3.07 -5.12 10.02
CA LEU A 109 -2.43 -4.58 8.83
C LEU A 109 -1.67 -3.31 9.20
N SER A 110 -0.43 -3.44 9.69
CA SER A 110 0.46 -2.28 9.92
C SER A 110 1.18 -1.91 8.62
N LEU A 111 0.41 -1.66 7.58
CA LEU A 111 0.87 -1.31 6.25
C LEU A 111 -0.16 -0.39 5.58
N GLY A 112 0.25 0.30 4.55
CA GLY A 112 -0.61 1.20 3.77
C GLY A 112 0.20 1.87 2.68
N ASP A 113 -0.49 2.59 1.81
CA ASP A 113 0.09 3.43 0.76
C ASP A 113 -0.80 4.65 0.51
N SER A 114 -0.35 5.55 -0.36
CA SER A 114 -1.08 6.77 -0.72
C SER A 114 -1.86 6.64 -2.03
N GLU A 115 -2.01 5.43 -2.58
CA GLU A 115 -2.73 5.22 -3.82
C GLU A 115 -4.21 4.88 -3.57
N GLY A 116 -5.06 5.20 -4.53
CA GLY A 116 -6.48 4.89 -4.50
C GLY A 116 -7.36 6.06 -4.06
N PRO A 117 -8.68 5.90 -4.15
CA PRO A 117 -9.62 6.99 -3.92
C PRO A 117 -9.81 7.39 -2.45
N HIS A 118 -9.27 6.65 -1.49
CA HIS A 118 -9.38 6.89 -0.04
C HIS A 118 -10.81 7.11 0.48
N ASP A 119 -11.80 6.47 -0.12
CA ASP A 119 -13.21 6.59 0.22
C ASP A 119 -13.91 5.24 0.44
N GLY A 120 -13.13 4.20 0.67
CA GLY A 120 -13.63 2.85 0.89
C GLY A 120 -14.04 2.09 -0.38
N THR A 121 -13.83 2.66 -1.57
CA THR A 121 -14.23 2.02 -2.84
C THR A 121 -13.09 1.33 -3.57
N SER A 122 -11.88 1.28 -3.00
CA SER A 122 -10.80 0.49 -3.60
C SER A 122 -11.16 -1.00 -3.61
N GLU A 123 -10.54 -1.77 -4.49
CA GLU A 123 -10.78 -3.22 -4.54
C GLU A 123 -10.46 -3.92 -3.22
N LEU A 124 -9.42 -3.46 -2.52
CA LEU A 124 -9.04 -4.01 -1.23
C LEU A 124 -10.06 -3.64 -0.14
N ASP A 125 -10.51 -2.37 -0.10
CA ASP A 125 -11.49 -1.91 0.88
C ASP A 125 -12.81 -2.67 0.73
N MET A 126 -13.35 -2.73 -0.49
CA MET A 126 -14.58 -3.48 -0.78
C MET A 126 -14.43 -4.98 -0.45
N TYR A 127 -13.24 -5.55 -0.66
CA TYR A 127 -13.00 -6.93 -0.26
C TYR A 127 -13.00 -7.09 1.26
N ILE A 128 -12.32 -6.21 2.00
CA ILE A 128 -12.31 -6.22 3.47
C ILE A 128 -13.74 -6.13 4.00
N ASP A 129 -14.53 -5.17 3.51
CA ASP A 129 -15.94 -5.01 3.90
C ASP A 129 -16.76 -6.27 3.65
N SER A 130 -16.47 -7.00 2.58
CA SER A 130 -17.20 -8.24 2.24
C SER A 130 -16.86 -9.45 3.11
N VAL A 131 -15.73 -9.42 3.85
CA VAL A 131 -15.24 -10.60 4.60
C VAL A 131 -15.19 -10.38 6.11
N VAL A 132 -15.31 -9.15 6.60
CA VAL A 132 -15.41 -8.84 8.03
C VAL A 132 -16.80 -9.11 8.56
N GLY A 133 -16.91 -9.36 9.86
CA GLY A 133 -18.16 -9.65 10.51
C GLY A 133 -17.95 -10.31 11.89
N PRO A 134 -18.97 -10.90 12.50
CA PRO A 134 -18.82 -11.58 13.77
C PRO A 134 -17.68 -12.61 13.77
N GLY A 135 -16.70 -12.43 14.66
CA GLY A 135 -15.51 -13.28 14.75
C GLY A 135 -14.43 -13.00 13.68
N ARG A 136 -14.59 -12.01 12.80
CA ARG A 136 -13.64 -11.64 11.75
C ARG A 136 -13.40 -10.14 11.73
N ILE A 137 -12.25 -9.71 12.19
CA ILE A 137 -11.90 -8.30 12.31
C ILE A 137 -10.60 -8.04 11.53
N VAL A 138 -10.55 -6.93 10.80
CA VAL A 138 -9.33 -6.38 10.19
C VAL A 138 -9.08 -5.01 10.80
N VAL A 139 -7.87 -4.78 11.26
CA VAL A 139 -7.41 -3.52 11.85
C VAL A 139 -6.29 -2.96 11.00
N GLY A 140 -6.48 -1.79 10.42
CA GLY A 140 -5.50 -1.08 9.61
C GLY A 140 -4.82 0.05 10.37
N ALA A 141 -3.56 0.33 10.04
CA ALA A 141 -2.88 1.53 10.49
C ALA A 141 -3.35 2.75 9.71
N VAL A 142 -3.43 3.91 10.36
CA VAL A 142 -3.77 5.19 9.71
C VAL A 142 -2.61 5.83 8.97
N GLY A 143 -1.40 5.25 9.06
CA GLY A 143 -0.18 5.77 8.43
C GLY A 143 0.59 6.77 9.29
N ASN A 144 1.73 7.21 8.78
CA ASN A 144 2.69 8.09 9.45
C ASN A 144 2.89 9.43 8.71
N ASP A 145 2.10 9.70 7.68
CA ASP A 145 2.34 10.78 6.72
C ASP A 145 1.60 12.09 7.05
N PHE A 146 1.07 12.24 8.26
CA PHE A 146 0.26 13.41 8.66
C PHE A 146 0.94 14.76 8.41
N ALA A 147 2.28 14.80 8.51
CA ALA A 147 3.05 16.03 8.32
C ALA A 147 3.36 16.34 6.84
N ILE A 148 3.10 15.41 5.91
CA ILE A 148 3.51 15.53 4.51
C ILE A 148 2.36 15.97 3.61
N GLY A 149 1.11 15.79 4.04
CA GLY A 149 -0.07 16.18 3.24
C GLY A 149 -0.22 15.33 1.98
N THR A 150 -0.35 14.02 2.15
CA THR A 150 -0.40 13.05 1.02
C THR A 150 -1.77 12.91 0.36
N HIS A 151 -2.81 13.50 0.94
CA HIS A 151 -4.19 13.40 0.44
C HIS A 151 -4.94 14.72 0.52
N SER A 152 -5.77 15.01 -0.49
CA SER A 152 -6.67 16.16 -0.51
C SER A 152 -8.02 15.78 -1.11
N LEU A 153 -9.10 16.10 -0.42
CA LEU A 153 -10.47 15.93 -0.90
C LEU A 153 -11.05 17.29 -1.33
N PHE A 154 -11.59 17.35 -2.55
CA PHE A 154 -12.24 18.53 -3.07
C PHE A 154 -13.67 18.23 -3.47
N THR A 155 -14.61 19.10 -3.06
CA THR A 155 -15.99 19.08 -3.54
C THR A 155 -16.21 20.26 -4.46
N LEU A 156 -16.40 20.01 -5.76
CA LEU A 156 -16.53 21.02 -6.80
C LEU A 156 -17.95 21.02 -7.36
N LYS A 157 -18.52 22.23 -7.56
CA LYS A 157 -19.74 22.44 -8.35
C LYS A 157 -19.37 22.66 -9.82
N ILE A 158 -20.35 22.57 -10.71
CA ILE A 158 -20.15 22.86 -12.13
C ILE A 158 -19.63 24.31 -12.28
N GLY A 159 -18.51 24.48 -12.95
CA GLY A 159 -17.84 25.76 -13.14
C GLY A 159 -16.80 26.13 -12.08
N ASP A 160 -16.73 25.38 -10.97
CA ASP A 160 -15.68 25.59 -9.97
C ASP A 160 -14.35 25.00 -10.44
N SER A 161 -13.27 25.55 -9.92
CA SER A 161 -11.92 24.99 -10.05
C SER A 161 -11.17 25.09 -8.74
N THR A 162 -10.27 24.15 -8.50
CA THR A 162 -9.35 24.17 -7.37
C THR A 162 -7.99 23.66 -7.82
N GLY A 163 -6.99 23.79 -6.97
CA GLY A 163 -5.65 23.31 -7.25
C GLY A 163 -4.88 23.00 -5.98
N THR A 164 -3.85 22.22 -6.16
CA THR A 164 -2.87 21.92 -5.11
C THR A 164 -1.48 21.93 -5.71
N ILE A 165 -0.47 22.02 -4.87
CA ILE A 165 0.94 21.93 -5.27
C ILE A 165 1.46 20.58 -4.75
N ALA A 166 1.96 19.77 -5.68
CA ALA A 166 2.65 18.54 -5.35
C ALA A 166 4.17 18.77 -5.48
N GLY A 167 4.91 18.40 -4.45
CA GLY A 167 6.37 18.41 -4.45
C GLY A 167 6.94 17.03 -4.76
N SER A 168 8.14 16.99 -5.32
CA SER A 168 8.85 15.72 -5.52
C SER A 168 9.42 15.20 -4.20
N LYS A 169 9.34 13.89 -3.98
CA LYS A 169 10.13 13.21 -2.94
C LYS A 169 11.54 12.96 -3.47
N ILE A 170 12.53 13.15 -2.58
CA ILE A 170 13.91 12.76 -2.86
C ILE A 170 14.03 11.28 -2.51
N HIS A 171 14.51 10.48 -3.44
CA HIS A 171 14.95 9.12 -3.16
C HIS A 171 16.48 9.08 -3.32
N GLU A 172 17.19 8.93 -2.23
CA GLU A 172 18.63 8.75 -2.24
C GLU A 172 18.91 7.26 -2.40
N SER A 173 19.46 6.88 -3.54
CA SER A 173 20.10 5.58 -3.73
C SER A 173 21.63 5.78 -3.72
N ASN A 174 22.38 4.71 -3.42
CA ASN A 174 23.85 4.76 -3.20
C ASN A 174 24.69 5.36 -4.35
N SER A 175 24.11 5.70 -5.49
CA SER A 175 24.82 6.25 -6.65
C SER A 175 24.16 7.46 -7.30
N ASP A 176 22.83 7.62 -7.17
CA ASP A 176 22.10 8.69 -7.85
C ASP A 176 20.97 9.23 -6.99
N THR A 177 20.79 10.54 -7.00
CA THR A 177 19.62 11.19 -6.40
C THR A 177 18.52 11.28 -7.45
N ILE A 178 17.51 10.45 -7.30
CA ILE A 178 16.34 10.45 -8.18
C ILE A 178 15.19 11.20 -7.49
N TYR A 179 14.67 12.22 -8.15
CA TYR A 179 13.46 12.92 -7.74
C TYR A 179 12.28 12.31 -8.46
N TYR A 180 11.39 11.67 -7.73
CA TYR A 180 10.14 11.21 -8.33
C TYR A 180 8.95 11.67 -7.52
N SER A 181 7.83 11.82 -8.19
CA SER A 181 6.57 12.12 -7.56
C SER A 181 5.43 11.55 -8.40
N GLY A 182 4.30 11.40 -7.76
CA GLY A 182 3.09 10.92 -8.40
C GLY A 182 1.86 11.67 -7.90
N LEU A 183 0.89 11.79 -8.78
CA LEU A 183 -0.46 12.24 -8.46
C LEU A 183 -1.43 11.16 -8.87
N ASP A 184 -2.31 10.79 -7.95
CA ASP A 184 -3.36 9.81 -8.13
C ASP A 184 -4.70 10.52 -7.93
N ILE A 185 -5.42 10.82 -9.02
CA ILE A 185 -6.59 11.70 -9.01
C ILE A 185 -7.82 10.88 -9.35
N TRP A 186 -8.75 10.84 -8.44
CA TRP A 186 -10.01 10.09 -8.55
C TRP A 186 -11.22 11.03 -8.57
N GLY A 187 -12.23 10.68 -9.35
CA GLY A 187 -13.48 11.43 -9.40
C GLY A 187 -14.68 10.55 -9.12
N GLU A 188 -15.85 11.17 -9.17
CA GLU A 188 -17.13 10.50 -9.01
C GLU A 188 -17.50 9.69 -10.25
N PRO A 189 -18.18 8.54 -10.11
CA PRO A 189 -18.65 7.76 -11.24
C PRO A 189 -19.42 8.60 -12.27
N GLN A 190 -19.13 8.39 -13.56
CA GLN A 190 -19.77 9.06 -14.69
C GLN A 190 -19.56 10.59 -14.78
N LYS A 191 -18.76 11.19 -13.90
CA LYS A 191 -18.43 12.62 -13.97
C LYS A 191 -16.99 12.77 -14.48
N PRO A 192 -16.77 13.33 -15.68
CA PRO A 192 -15.41 13.50 -16.19
C PRO A 192 -14.62 14.51 -15.34
N ILE A 193 -13.32 14.23 -15.17
CA ILE A 193 -12.37 15.15 -14.56
C ILE A 193 -11.61 15.87 -15.66
N ILE A 194 -11.40 17.17 -15.48
CA ILE A 194 -10.43 17.95 -16.26
C ILE A 194 -9.36 18.41 -15.29
N CYS A 195 -8.12 17.99 -15.53
CA CYS A 195 -6.97 18.36 -14.72
C CYS A 195 -5.96 19.12 -15.58
N ASN A 196 -5.54 20.30 -15.13
CA ASN A 196 -4.46 21.03 -15.74
C ASN A 196 -3.20 20.86 -14.91
N LEU A 197 -2.25 20.09 -15.42
CA LEU A 197 -0.93 19.97 -14.82
C LEU A 197 -0.07 21.16 -15.24
N LYS A 198 0.47 21.88 -14.27
CA LYS A 198 1.40 23.00 -14.48
C LYS A 198 2.68 22.71 -13.72
N VAL A 199 3.80 22.81 -14.39
CA VAL A 199 5.13 22.65 -13.77
C VAL A 199 5.78 24.02 -13.70
N PHE A 200 6.15 24.44 -12.51
CA PHE A 200 6.78 25.74 -12.25
C PHE A 200 8.22 25.53 -11.80
N ASN A 201 9.09 26.41 -12.27
CA ASN A 201 10.42 26.55 -11.68
C ASN A 201 10.27 27.13 -10.24
N LYS A 202 10.82 26.44 -9.26
CA LYS A 202 10.72 26.85 -7.85
C LYS A 202 11.43 28.16 -7.54
N ILE A 203 12.45 28.53 -8.34
CA ILE A 203 13.31 29.68 -8.08
C ILE A 203 12.68 30.98 -8.56
N ASP A 204 12.19 31.00 -9.80
CA ASP A 204 11.68 32.23 -10.47
C ASP A 204 10.17 32.17 -10.73
N SER A 205 9.52 31.07 -10.33
CA SER A 205 8.09 30.83 -10.56
C SER A 205 7.67 30.86 -12.04
N SER A 206 8.62 30.75 -12.96
CA SER A 206 8.30 30.66 -14.38
C SER A 206 7.52 29.39 -14.70
N LEU A 207 6.53 29.52 -15.59
CA LEU A 207 5.76 28.36 -16.05
C LEU A 207 6.59 27.62 -17.10
N SER A 208 6.97 26.41 -16.75
CA SER A 208 7.82 25.57 -17.59
C SER A 208 7.03 24.64 -18.52
N PHE A 209 5.91 24.15 -18.06
CA PHE A 209 5.10 23.18 -18.80
C PHE A 209 3.62 23.26 -18.40
N ILE A 210 2.73 23.05 -19.36
CA ILE A 210 1.29 22.91 -19.12
C ILE A 210 0.72 21.82 -20.00
N THR A 211 -0.10 20.94 -19.40
CA THR A 211 -0.91 19.98 -20.16
C THR A 211 -2.29 19.87 -19.54
N SER A 212 -3.28 19.64 -20.38
CA SER A 212 -4.66 19.41 -19.94
C SER A 212 -5.01 17.94 -20.13
N LEU A 213 -5.46 17.31 -19.08
CA LEU A 213 -5.85 15.91 -19.00
C LEU A 213 -7.36 15.85 -18.82
N ASN A 214 -8.04 15.01 -19.60
CA ASN A 214 -9.49 14.91 -19.56
C ASN A 214 -9.92 13.44 -19.59
N THR A 215 -10.68 13.00 -18.61
CA THR A 215 -11.15 11.61 -18.47
C THR A 215 -12.31 11.25 -19.40
N SER A 216 -12.75 12.13 -20.31
CA SER A 216 -13.75 11.74 -21.33
C SER A 216 -13.26 10.62 -22.26
N ARG A 217 -11.95 10.39 -22.35
CA ARG A 217 -11.31 9.31 -23.10
C ARG A 217 -10.18 8.69 -22.30
N SER A 218 -10.04 7.37 -22.35
CA SER A 218 -8.88 6.68 -21.79
C SER A 218 -7.68 6.81 -22.72
N THR A 219 -6.51 7.09 -22.15
CA THR A 219 -5.23 7.19 -22.87
C THR A 219 -4.04 7.03 -21.91
N THR A 220 -2.91 6.64 -22.46
CA THR A 220 -1.62 6.69 -21.76
C THR A 220 -0.62 7.43 -22.64
N LYS A 221 0.15 8.32 -22.06
CA LYS A 221 1.20 9.07 -22.76
C LYS A 221 2.45 9.21 -21.89
N ASN A 222 3.59 9.06 -22.52
CA ASN A 222 4.89 9.38 -21.93
C ASN A 222 5.49 10.59 -22.66
N GLY A 223 6.34 11.32 -21.98
CA GLY A 223 7.08 12.42 -22.60
C GLY A 223 8.27 12.83 -21.74
N VAL A 224 9.09 13.66 -22.32
CA VAL A 224 10.24 14.26 -21.66
C VAL A 224 10.08 15.78 -21.77
N TYR A 225 10.28 16.47 -20.69
CA TYR A 225 10.29 17.90 -20.63
C TYR A 225 11.71 18.40 -20.31
N LEU A 226 12.21 19.36 -21.08
CA LEU A 226 13.50 20.00 -20.83
C LEU A 226 13.27 21.30 -20.06
N TYR A 227 13.98 21.46 -18.96
CA TYR A 227 13.98 22.71 -18.20
C TYR A 227 15.42 23.22 -17.98
N LYS A 228 15.54 24.51 -17.67
CA LYS A 228 16.80 25.10 -17.25
C LYS A 228 16.81 25.25 -15.73
N ASP A 229 17.87 24.77 -15.09
CA ASP A 229 18.09 25.02 -13.67
C ASP A 229 18.54 26.48 -13.42
N SER A 230 18.74 26.82 -12.13
CA SER A 230 19.21 28.15 -11.74
C SER A 230 20.63 28.51 -12.22
N ALA A 231 21.42 27.52 -12.57
CA ALA A 231 22.75 27.69 -13.14
C ALA A 231 22.73 27.78 -14.67
N GLY A 232 21.56 27.71 -15.29
CA GLY A 232 21.37 27.73 -16.74
C GLY A 232 21.68 26.40 -17.42
N LYS A 233 21.89 25.32 -16.68
CA LYS A 233 22.09 23.98 -17.21
C LYS A 233 20.73 23.35 -17.57
N TYR A 234 20.67 22.70 -18.71
CA TYR A 234 19.49 21.92 -19.10
C TYR A 234 19.44 20.60 -18.32
N ASP A 235 18.25 20.28 -17.86
CA ASP A 235 17.94 19.01 -17.24
C ASP A 235 16.58 18.49 -17.76
N THR A 236 16.22 17.28 -17.46
CA THR A 236 15.04 16.61 -17.97
C THR A 236 14.10 16.21 -16.86
N VAL A 237 12.79 16.31 -17.12
CA VAL A 237 11.74 15.66 -16.35
C VAL A 237 11.06 14.66 -17.26
N GLU A 238 11.18 13.38 -16.94
CA GLU A 238 10.39 12.36 -17.58
C GLU A 238 9.01 12.30 -16.92
N TYR A 239 7.98 12.19 -17.73
CA TYR A 239 6.62 12.07 -17.23
C TYR A 239 5.85 10.97 -17.94
N LYS A 240 4.98 10.34 -17.19
CA LYS A 240 3.98 9.41 -17.70
C LYS A 240 2.64 9.76 -17.08
N TYR A 241 1.60 9.87 -17.89
CA TYR A 241 0.26 9.90 -17.38
C TYR A 241 -0.62 8.82 -18.00
N THR A 242 -1.52 8.30 -17.18
CA THR A 242 -2.58 7.37 -17.59
C THR A 242 -3.91 7.99 -17.22
N ILE A 243 -4.80 8.04 -18.18
CA ILE A 243 -6.18 8.52 -18.01
C ILE A 243 -7.11 7.34 -18.23
N GLU A 244 -7.99 7.12 -17.29
CA GLU A 244 -9.06 6.12 -17.38
C GLU A 244 -10.40 6.85 -17.30
N LYS A 245 -11.24 6.73 -18.34
CA LYS A 245 -12.61 7.27 -18.33
C LYS A 245 -13.44 6.64 -17.22
N ALA A 246 -13.25 5.36 -17.00
CA ALA A 246 -13.78 4.60 -15.89
C ALA A 246 -12.75 3.52 -15.57
N ASN A 247 -12.21 3.56 -14.35
CA ASN A 247 -11.33 2.50 -13.90
C ASN A 247 -12.07 1.15 -13.95
N PRO A 248 -11.51 0.10 -14.58
CA PRO A 248 -12.24 -1.14 -14.83
C PRO A 248 -12.66 -1.88 -13.55
N ARG A 249 -12.05 -1.58 -12.42
CA ARG A 249 -12.34 -2.24 -11.15
C ARG A 249 -13.41 -1.55 -10.32
N ILE A 250 -13.38 -0.21 -10.29
CA ILE A 250 -14.25 0.58 -9.40
C ILE A 250 -15.14 1.58 -10.14
N ASN A 251 -15.10 1.60 -11.47
CA ASN A 251 -15.95 2.42 -12.35
C ASN A 251 -15.90 3.94 -12.07
N LYS A 252 -14.77 4.43 -11.59
CA LYS A 252 -14.52 5.87 -11.36
C LYS A 252 -13.55 6.42 -12.40
N PRO A 253 -13.70 7.68 -12.85
CA PRO A 253 -12.69 8.34 -13.65
C PRO A 253 -11.42 8.51 -12.84
N HIS A 254 -10.27 8.28 -13.47
CA HIS A 254 -8.99 8.22 -12.81
C HIS A 254 -7.88 8.82 -13.67
N ILE A 255 -7.00 9.57 -13.06
CA ILE A 255 -5.78 10.10 -13.70
C ILE A 255 -4.60 9.78 -12.79
N THR A 256 -3.66 9.04 -13.30
CA THR A 256 -2.34 8.86 -12.67
C THR A 256 -1.31 9.69 -13.41
N ILE A 257 -0.51 10.44 -12.69
CA ILE A 257 0.62 11.19 -13.23
C ILE A 257 1.85 10.78 -12.45
N LEU A 258 2.87 10.30 -13.15
CA LEU A 258 4.17 9.99 -12.59
C LEU A 258 5.20 10.88 -13.27
N TYR A 259 6.15 11.42 -12.51
CA TYR A 259 7.27 12.19 -13.05
C TYR A 259 8.53 11.94 -12.24
N GLN A 260 9.67 11.97 -12.95
CA GLN A 260 10.99 11.65 -12.44
C GLN A 260 12.00 12.68 -12.93
#